data_6fa584dd9d26b1e44fa43d5995aab7a1
#
_entry.id   6fa584dd9d26b1e44fa43d5995aab7a1
#
_cell.length_a   1.000
_cell.length_b   1.000
_cell.length_c   1.000
_cell.angle_alpha   90.00
_cell.angle_beta   90.00
_cell.angle_gamma   90.00
#
_symmetry.space_group_name_H-M   'P 1'
#
loop_
_entity.id
_entity.type
_entity.pdbx_description
1 polymer ?
#
loop_
_entity_poly.entity_id
_entity_poly.type
_entity_poly.pdbx_seq_one_letter_code
_entity_poly.pdbx_strand_id
1 'polypeptide(L)'
;GYLMRPKRLPSNLYQFKEGTGEARCILDSITSLQNGADLIWIETEKPHIGQIGAMMDEIKKVVPNAKLVYNNSPSFNWTLNFRQQIFDSMEKDGKDMSSYNRSDLMNISYDETELAVEADDKIRTFQADAAREAGIFHHLITLPTYHTAALSTDNLAKEYFGDQGMLGYVAGVQRKEIREGIACVKHQNMSGSDMGDDHKEYFAGDAALKAAGEDNTMNQF
;
A
#
# COMPACT_ATOMS: atom_id res chain seq x y z
N GLY A 1 -19.45 22.24 -15.12
CA GLY A 1 -20.06 21.05 -14.49
C GLY A 1 -20.92 20.19 -15.42
N TYR A 2 -21.53 20.74 -16.46
CA TYR A 2 -22.40 19.97 -17.36
C TYR A 2 -21.65 19.08 -18.36
N LEU A 3 -20.41 19.38 -18.64
CA LEU A 3 -19.58 18.64 -19.62
C LEU A 3 -19.17 17.25 -19.12
N MET A 4 -19.36 16.97 -17.84
CA MET A 4 -18.73 15.84 -17.17
C MET A 4 -19.72 14.84 -16.56
N ARG A 5 -20.95 14.79 -17.08
CA ARG A 5 -21.88 13.73 -16.67
C ARG A 5 -21.39 12.38 -17.18
N PRO A 6 -21.23 11.39 -16.30
CA PRO A 6 -20.83 10.08 -16.73
C PRO A 6 -21.92 9.45 -17.62
N LYS A 7 -21.49 8.77 -18.68
CA LYS A 7 -22.36 7.97 -19.53
C LYS A 7 -22.55 6.60 -18.89
N ARG A 8 -23.80 6.18 -18.73
CA ARG A 8 -24.09 4.81 -18.31
C ARG A 8 -23.82 3.85 -19.48
N LEU A 9 -22.99 2.84 -19.21
CA LEU A 9 -22.65 1.80 -20.17
C LEU A 9 -23.70 0.66 -20.17
N PRO A 10 -23.74 -0.19 -21.21
CA PRO A 10 -24.57 -1.40 -21.20
C PRO A 10 -24.30 -2.33 -20.02
N SER A 11 -23.10 -2.32 -19.47
CA SER A 11 -22.71 -3.04 -18.25
C SER A 11 -23.30 -2.47 -16.95
N ASN A 12 -24.14 -1.43 -17.02
CA ASN A 12 -24.60 -0.61 -15.89
C ASN A 12 -23.51 0.18 -15.14
N LEU A 13 -22.27 0.16 -15.59
CA LEU A 13 -21.21 1.02 -15.12
C LEU A 13 -21.30 2.41 -15.73
N TYR A 14 -20.64 3.37 -15.12
CA TYR A 14 -20.56 4.74 -15.60
C TYR A 14 -19.15 5.02 -16.12
N GLN A 15 -19.07 5.74 -17.23
CA GLN A 15 -17.81 6.19 -17.80
C GLN A 15 -17.90 7.67 -18.10
N PHE A 16 -16.86 8.42 -17.74
CA PHE A 16 -16.70 9.78 -18.23
C PHE A 16 -16.38 9.78 -19.72
N LYS A 17 -16.75 10.85 -20.41
CA LYS A 17 -16.30 11.04 -21.78
C LYS A 17 -14.77 11.04 -21.77
N GLU A 18 -14.16 10.39 -22.74
CA GLU A 18 -12.71 10.31 -22.89
C GLU A 18 -12.08 11.72 -22.79
N GLY A 19 -10.99 11.83 -22.03
CA GLY A 19 -10.30 13.07 -21.75
C GLY A 19 -10.97 14.03 -20.75
N THR A 20 -12.17 13.69 -20.22
CA THR A 20 -12.86 14.59 -19.27
C THR A 20 -12.72 14.19 -17.80
N GLY A 21 -12.32 12.97 -17.50
CA GLY A 21 -12.16 12.49 -16.12
C GLY A 21 -11.07 13.25 -15.37
N GLU A 22 -9.92 13.42 -15.98
CA GLU A 22 -8.78 14.16 -15.42
C GLU A 22 -9.13 15.64 -15.21
N ALA A 23 -9.70 16.29 -16.24
CA ALA A 23 -10.14 17.70 -16.13
C ALA A 23 -11.18 17.88 -15.02
N ARG A 24 -12.03 16.90 -14.76
CA ARG A 24 -12.97 16.91 -13.64
C ARG A 24 -12.25 16.82 -12.30
N CYS A 25 -11.28 15.92 -12.16
CA CYS A 25 -10.48 15.79 -10.94
C CYS A 25 -9.73 17.09 -10.63
N ILE A 26 -9.14 17.74 -11.63
CA ILE A 26 -8.47 19.02 -11.48
C ILE A 26 -9.47 20.10 -10.99
N LEU A 27 -10.62 20.21 -11.63
CA LEU A 27 -11.64 21.19 -11.25
C LEU A 27 -12.17 20.97 -9.84
N ASP A 28 -12.47 19.74 -9.47
CA ASP A 28 -12.96 19.38 -8.14
C ASP A 28 -11.88 19.65 -7.07
N SER A 29 -10.61 19.39 -7.38
CA SER A 29 -9.47 19.69 -6.53
C SER A 29 -9.34 21.20 -6.27
N ILE A 30 -9.36 22.00 -7.32
CA ILE A 30 -9.30 23.47 -7.23
C ILE A 30 -10.49 24.00 -6.41
N THR A 31 -11.68 23.52 -6.71
CA THR A 31 -12.90 23.95 -6.00
C THR A 31 -12.82 23.59 -4.52
N SER A 32 -12.36 22.40 -4.17
CA SER A 32 -12.21 21.97 -2.78
C SER A 32 -11.21 22.84 -2.02
N LEU A 33 -10.04 23.09 -2.60
CA LEU A 33 -9.01 23.95 -2.00
C LEU A 33 -9.49 25.39 -1.80
N GLN A 34 -10.21 25.96 -2.77
CA GLN A 34 -10.79 27.30 -2.66
C GLN A 34 -11.90 27.39 -1.61
N ASN A 35 -12.49 26.27 -1.23
CA ASN A 35 -13.54 26.18 -0.22
C ASN A 35 -13.06 25.61 1.13
N GLY A 36 -11.76 25.63 1.39
CA GLY A 36 -11.18 25.39 2.71
C GLY A 36 -10.61 23.99 2.94
N ALA A 37 -10.40 23.18 1.90
CA ALA A 37 -9.62 21.97 2.05
C ALA A 37 -8.13 22.31 2.24
N ASP A 38 -7.47 21.69 3.20
CA ASP A 38 -6.05 21.89 3.48
C ASP A 38 -5.14 21.18 2.48
N LEU A 39 -5.62 20.04 1.94
CA LEU A 39 -4.91 19.20 0.99
C LEU A 39 -5.89 18.38 0.14
N ILE A 40 -5.40 17.83 -0.95
CA ILE A 40 -6.19 17.01 -1.88
C ILE A 40 -5.62 15.61 -1.92
N TRP A 41 -6.51 14.61 -1.79
CA TRP A 41 -6.18 13.22 -2.05
C TRP A 41 -6.53 12.88 -3.50
N ILE A 42 -5.51 12.49 -4.26
CA ILE A 42 -5.66 12.06 -5.66
C ILE A 42 -5.48 10.54 -5.76
N GLU A 43 -6.36 9.94 -6.52
CA GLU A 43 -6.25 8.58 -7.04
C GLU A 43 -6.22 8.62 -8.56
N THR A 44 -5.35 7.83 -9.16
CA THR A 44 -5.24 7.66 -10.61
C THR A 44 -5.56 6.20 -10.99
N GLU A 45 -5.76 5.96 -12.26
CA GLU A 45 -5.96 4.60 -12.78
C GLU A 45 -4.69 3.74 -12.69
N LYS A 46 -3.53 4.40 -12.76
CA LYS A 46 -2.20 3.77 -12.80
C LYS A 46 -1.20 4.61 -12.00
N PRO A 47 -0.15 4.01 -11.46
CA PRO A 47 0.91 4.74 -10.77
C PRO A 47 1.85 5.40 -11.81
N HIS A 48 1.43 6.52 -12.39
CA HIS A 48 2.16 7.23 -13.43
C HIS A 48 2.49 8.65 -12.97
N ILE A 49 3.75 8.87 -12.59
CA ILE A 49 4.22 10.14 -12.01
C ILE A 49 3.98 11.32 -12.95
N GLY A 50 4.23 11.15 -14.24
CA GLY A 50 4.01 12.22 -15.23
C GLY A 50 2.56 12.68 -15.32
N GLN A 51 1.58 11.77 -15.20
CA GLN A 51 0.16 12.12 -15.16
C GLN A 51 -0.17 12.89 -13.88
N ILE A 52 0.30 12.40 -12.75
CA ILE A 52 0.07 13.07 -11.45
C ILE A 52 0.68 14.47 -11.46
N GLY A 53 1.90 14.61 -11.98
CA GLY A 53 2.60 15.88 -12.10
C GLY A 53 1.85 16.87 -12.99
N ALA A 54 1.37 16.44 -14.15
CA ALA A 54 0.59 17.28 -15.05
C ALA A 54 -0.72 17.78 -14.39
N MET A 55 -1.42 16.91 -13.65
CA MET A 55 -2.59 17.31 -12.88
C MET A 55 -2.24 18.34 -11.80
N MET A 56 -1.14 18.11 -11.08
CA MET A 56 -0.69 19.02 -10.03
C MET A 56 -0.28 20.38 -10.58
N ASP A 57 0.36 20.43 -11.73
CA ASP A 57 0.73 21.68 -12.40
C ASP A 57 -0.50 22.52 -12.75
N GLU A 58 -1.56 21.90 -13.27
CA GLU A 58 -2.81 22.59 -13.56
C GLU A 58 -3.50 23.09 -12.28
N ILE A 59 -3.49 22.32 -11.19
CA ILE A 59 -4.03 22.75 -9.91
C ILE A 59 -3.23 23.95 -9.37
N LYS A 60 -1.90 23.91 -9.43
CA LYS A 60 -1.01 24.95 -8.92
C LYS A 60 -1.08 26.27 -9.70
N LYS A 61 -1.52 26.26 -10.96
CA LYS A 61 -1.79 27.50 -11.69
C LYS A 61 -2.86 28.36 -11.01
N VAL A 62 -3.81 27.72 -10.30
CA VAL A 62 -4.93 28.39 -9.62
C VAL A 62 -4.69 28.49 -8.12
N VAL A 63 -4.13 27.45 -7.52
CA VAL A 63 -3.81 27.37 -6.08
C VAL A 63 -2.32 27.03 -5.91
N PRO A 64 -1.42 28.03 -5.93
CA PRO A 64 0.03 27.80 -5.96
C PRO A 64 0.59 26.95 -4.81
N ASN A 65 -0.03 27.05 -3.63
CA ASN A 65 0.38 26.34 -2.42
C ASN A 65 -0.36 24.99 -2.21
N ALA A 66 -1.03 24.48 -3.24
CA ALA A 66 -1.74 23.20 -3.16
C ALA A 66 -0.81 22.07 -2.69
N LYS A 67 -1.32 21.25 -1.77
CA LYS A 67 -0.66 20.05 -1.23
C LYS A 67 -1.40 18.81 -1.67
N LEU A 68 -0.66 17.81 -2.10
CA LEU A 68 -1.20 16.58 -2.63
C LEU A 68 -0.88 15.39 -1.74
N VAL A 69 -1.90 14.59 -1.44
CA VAL A 69 -1.79 13.24 -0.90
C VAL A 69 -2.07 12.26 -2.01
N TYR A 70 -1.26 11.24 -2.14
CA TYR A 70 -1.41 10.22 -3.16
C TYR A 70 -1.68 8.84 -2.55
N ASN A 71 -2.63 8.12 -3.11
CA ASN A 71 -2.90 6.74 -2.76
C ASN A 71 -2.03 5.79 -3.59
N ASN A 72 -1.03 5.19 -2.94
CA ASN A 72 -0.29 4.05 -3.49
C ASN A 72 -1.18 2.80 -3.42
N SER A 73 -2.21 2.77 -4.26
CA SER A 73 -3.28 1.78 -4.16
C SER A 73 -2.78 0.35 -4.34
N PRO A 74 -3.15 -0.60 -3.45
CA PRO A 74 -2.91 -2.02 -3.66
C PRO A 74 -3.80 -2.61 -4.77
N SER A 75 -4.74 -1.85 -5.32
CA SER A 75 -5.52 -2.25 -6.50
C SER A 75 -4.71 -2.16 -7.80
N PHE A 76 -3.58 -1.46 -7.80
CA PHE A 76 -2.69 -1.46 -8.93
C PHE A 76 -1.89 -2.76 -8.97
N ASN A 77 -1.76 -3.34 -10.16
CA ASN A 77 -0.69 -4.29 -10.38
C ASN A 77 0.61 -3.50 -10.61
N TRP A 78 1.33 -3.20 -9.54
CA TRP A 78 2.54 -2.39 -9.55
C TRP A 78 3.58 -2.94 -10.51
N THR A 79 3.90 -4.23 -10.41
CA THR A 79 4.88 -4.89 -11.29
C THR A 79 4.50 -4.75 -12.76
N LEU A 80 3.26 -5.08 -13.12
CA LEU A 80 2.82 -4.98 -14.51
C LEU A 80 2.87 -3.54 -15.03
N ASN A 81 2.40 -2.57 -14.24
CA ASN A 81 2.38 -1.17 -14.65
C ASN A 81 3.79 -0.63 -14.91
N PHE A 82 4.74 -0.92 -14.04
CA PHE A 82 6.11 -0.45 -14.21
C PHE A 82 6.84 -1.20 -15.32
N ARG A 83 6.68 -2.52 -15.43
CA ARG A 83 7.22 -3.28 -16.55
C ARG A 83 6.69 -2.78 -17.92
N GLN A 84 5.42 -2.39 -18.00
CA GLN A 84 4.88 -1.77 -19.21
C GLN A 84 5.51 -0.40 -19.49
N GLN A 85 5.66 0.45 -18.48
CA GLN A 85 6.30 1.76 -18.65
C GLN A 85 7.75 1.63 -19.10
N ILE A 86 8.51 0.71 -18.52
CA ILE A 86 9.91 0.45 -18.92
C ILE A 86 9.97 -0.16 -20.32
N PHE A 87 9.09 -1.13 -20.63
CA PHE A 87 8.98 -1.69 -21.98
C PHE A 87 8.78 -0.59 -23.03
N ASP A 88 7.80 0.30 -22.81
CA ASP A 88 7.48 1.41 -23.72
C ASP A 88 8.67 2.39 -23.85
N SER A 89 9.40 2.64 -22.77
CA SER A 89 10.61 3.48 -22.80
C SER A 89 11.72 2.82 -23.61
N MET A 90 12.00 1.55 -23.35
CA MET A 90 13.04 0.79 -24.07
C MET A 90 12.74 0.69 -25.57
N GLU A 91 11.49 0.43 -25.93
CA GLU A 91 11.03 0.38 -27.32
C GLU A 91 11.21 1.74 -28.00
N LYS A 92 10.83 2.82 -27.32
CA LYS A 92 11.00 4.20 -27.80
C LYS A 92 12.48 4.56 -28.02
N ASP A 93 13.36 4.07 -27.16
CA ASP A 93 14.80 4.27 -27.23
C ASP A 93 15.48 3.38 -28.27
N GLY A 94 14.71 2.56 -28.99
CA GLY A 94 15.20 1.70 -30.06
C GLY A 94 15.93 0.43 -29.60
N LYS A 95 15.73 0.00 -28.35
CA LYS A 95 16.30 -1.26 -27.85
C LYS A 95 15.62 -2.46 -28.55
N ASP A 96 16.34 -3.54 -28.67
CA ASP A 96 15.80 -4.81 -29.18
C ASP A 96 14.84 -5.42 -28.13
N MET A 97 13.56 -5.45 -28.45
CA MET A 97 12.50 -5.98 -27.61
C MET A 97 12.08 -7.41 -27.99
N SER A 98 12.79 -8.07 -28.90
CA SER A 98 12.41 -9.40 -29.40
C SER A 98 12.39 -10.51 -28.35
N SER A 99 13.10 -10.33 -27.24
CA SER A 99 13.13 -11.26 -26.10
C SER A 99 11.95 -11.09 -25.15
N TYR A 100 11.14 -10.06 -25.31
CA TYR A 100 10.00 -9.75 -24.42
C TYR A 100 8.67 -9.91 -25.15
N ASN A 101 7.69 -10.45 -24.45
CA ASN A 101 6.30 -10.48 -24.90
C ASN A 101 5.48 -9.41 -24.12
N ARG A 102 5.09 -8.34 -24.79
CA ARG A 102 4.30 -7.25 -24.19
C ARG A 102 3.00 -7.73 -23.55
N SER A 103 2.39 -8.80 -24.06
CA SER A 103 1.14 -9.33 -23.49
C SER A 103 1.34 -10.19 -22.24
N ASP A 104 2.59 -10.55 -21.92
CA ASP A 104 2.93 -11.45 -20.81
C ASP A 104 4.13 -10.95 -19.98
N LEU A 105 4.14 -9.64 -19.66
CA LEU A 105 5.21 -9.03 -18.88
C LEU A 105 5.27 -9.50 -17.42
N MET A 106 4.25 -10.24 -16.96
CA MET A 106 4.25 -10.87 -15.64
C MET A 106 4.95 -12.23 -15.59
N ASN A 107 5.47 -12.71 -16.71
CA ASN A 107 6.16 -13.99 -16.75
C ASN A 107 7.38 -13.98 -15.84
N ILE A 108 7.49 -14.99 -14.99
CA ILE A 108 8.59 -15.16 -14.02
C ILE A 108 9.96 -15.24 -14.69
N SER A 109 10.02 -15.67 -15.96
CA SER A 109 11.27 -15.71 -16.72
C SER A 109 11.89 -14.33 -16.95
N TYR A 110 11.13 -13.26 -16.71
CA TYR A 110 11.63 -11.88 -16.85
C TYR A 110 12.15 -11.28 -15.54
N ASP A 111 11.98 -11.93 -14.39
CA ASP A 111 12.26 -11.33 -13.06
C ASP A 111 13.71 -10.87 -12.87
N GLU A 112 14.67 -11.49 -13.60
CA GLU A 112 16.09 -11.11 -13.53
C GLU A 112 16.55 -10.32 -14.78
N THR A 113 15.65 -9.96 -15.67
CA THR A 113 16.00 -9.18 -16.88
C THR A 113 16.19 -7.70 -16.57
N GLU A 114 16.91 -6.99 -17.46
CA GLU A 114 17.11 -5.54 -17.37
C GLU A 114 15.76 -4.80 -17.19
N LEU A 115 14.74 -5.21 -17.95
CA LEU A 115 13.40 -4.64 -17.88
C LEU A 115 12.78 -4.76 -16.47
N ALA A 116 12.85 -5.93 -15.87
CA ALA A 116 12.28 -6.17 -14.55
C ALA A 116 13.06 -5.46 -13.44
N VAL A 117 14.40 -5.52 -13.50
CA VAL A 117 15.27 -4.84 -12.53
C VAL A 117 15.05 -3.33 -12.57
N GLU A 118 14.94 -2.72 -13.75
CA GLU A 118 14.65 -1.29 -13.86
C GLU A 118 13.23 -0.96 -13.37
N ALA A 119 12.24 -1.80 -13.66
CA ALA A 119 10.87 -1.62 -13.14
C ALA A 119 10.83 -1.68 -11.61
N ASP A 120 11.52 -2.65 -10.99
CA ASP A 120 11.58 -2.76 -9.54
C ASP A 120 12.31 -1.57 -8.89
N ASP A 121 13.36 -1.06 -9.52
CA ASP A 121 14.04 0.16 -9.07
C ASP A 121 13.10 1.37 -9.09
N LYS A 122 12.32 1.52 -10.15
CA LYS A 122 11.29 2.57 -10.24
C LYS A 122 10.18 2.41 -9.20
N ILE A 123 9.76 1.20 -8.89
CA ILE A 123 8.81 0.95 -7.78
C ILE A 123 9.45 1.37 -6.45
N ARG A 124 10.68 0.98 -6.22
CA ARG A 124 11.43 1.30 -4.99
C ARG A 124 11.60 2.80 -4.77
N THR A 125 11.85 3.57 -5.83
CA THR A 125 12.06 5.02 -5.76
C THR A 125 10.77 5.83 -5.93
N PHE A 126 9.63 5.21 -6.23
CA PHE A 126 8.40 5.86 -6.64
C PHE A 126 7.98 7.03 -5.74
N GLN A 127 8.01 6.84 -4.43
CA GLN A 127 7.58 7.88 -3.48
C GLN A 127 8.50 9.11 -3.52
N ALA A 128 9.82 8.89 -3.60
CA ALA A 128 10.80 9.98 -3.70
C ALA A 128 10.70 10.70 -5.04
N ASP A 129 10.49 9.95 -6.12
CA ASP A 129 10.34 10.51 -7.47
C ASP A 129 9.03 11.30 -7.57
N ALA A 130 7.93 10.77 -7.07
CA ALA A 130 6.64 11.45 -7.03
C ALA A 130 6.67 12.73 -6.18
N ALA A 131 7.41 12.73 -5.07
CA ALA A 131 7.61 13.94 -4.28
C ALA A 131 8.38 15.00 -5.06
N ARG A 132 9.44 14.61 -5.75
CA ARG A 132 10.32 15.53 -6.51
C ARG A 132 9.65 16.03 -7.78
N GLU A 133 9.00 15.16 -8.54
CA GLU A 133 8.53 15.46 -9.89
C GLU A 133 7.06 15.90 -9.93
N ALA A 134 6.23 15.38 -9.02
CA ALA A 134 4.80 15.70 -8.98
C ALA A 134 4.38 16.48 -7.72
N GLY A 135 5.31 16.78 -6.82
CA GLY A 135 5.03 17.55 -5.61
C GLY A 135 4.10 16.84 -4.63
N ILE A 136 4.14 15.51 -4.58
CA ILE A 136 3.37 14.73 -3.61
C ILE A 136 3.89 15.03 -2.20
N PHE A 137 3.01 15.55 -1.35
CA PHE A 137 3.33 15.92 0.02
C PHE A 137 3.29 14.72 0.98
N HIS A 138 2.35 13.82 0.76
CA HIS A 138 2.12 12.66 1.62
C HIS A 138 1.65 11.46 0.82
N HIS A 139 2.13 10.28 1.19
CA HIS A 139 1.76 9.02 0.57
C HIS A 139 0.96 8.15 1.55
N LEU A 140 -0.07 7.51 1.04
CA LEU A 140 -0.84 6.49 1.75
C LEU A 140 -0.75 5.17 1.00
N ILE A 141 -0.76 4.07 1.72
CA ILE A 141 -1.07 2.75 1.18
C ILE A 141 -2.37 2.32 1.84
N THR A 142 -3.43 2.19 1.07
CA THR A 142 -4.70 1.70 1.59
C THR A 142 -4.65 0.18 1.77
N LEU A 143 -5.26 -0.32 2.86
CA LEU A 143 -5.39 -1.75 3.15
C LEU A 143 -4.08 -2.58 3.27
N PRO A 144 -2.90 -2.03 3.62
CA PRO A 144 -1.68 -2.83 3.69
C PRO A 144 -1.78 -3.89 4.78
N THR A 145 -2.31 -3.54 5.94
CA THR A 145 -2.53 -4.45 7.07
C THR A 145 -3.49 -5.58 6.71
N TYR A 146 -4.58 -5.25 5.97
CA TYR A 146 -5.52 -6.26 5.49
C TYR A 146 -4.84 -7.30 4.61
N HIS A 147 -4.09 -6.87 3.59
CA HIS A 147 -3.40 -7.79 2.69
C HIS A 147 -2.31 -8.61 3.40
N THR A 148 -1.55 -7.97 4.28
CA THR A 148 -0.53 -8.66 5.08
C THR A 148 -1.16 -9.71 6.00
N ALA A 149 -2.23 -9.34 6.70
CA ALA A 149 -2.94 -10.27 7.58
C ALA A 149 -3.57 -11.43 6.78
N ALA A 150 -4.20 -11.14 5.65
CA ALA A 150 -4.80 -12.17 4.80
C ALA A 150 -3.77 -13.18 4.30
N LEU A 151 -2.63 -12.72 3.78
CA LEU A 151 -1.55 -13.59 3.32
C LEU A 151 -0.96 -14.42 4.47
N SER A 152 -0.67 -13.78 5.59
CA SER A 152 -0.08 -14.48 6.74
C SER A 152 -1.04 -15.51 7.35
N THR A 153 -2.33 -15.19 7.40
CA THR A 153 -3.36 -16.11 7.91
C THR A 153 -3.56 -17.29 6.96
N ASP A 154 -3.57 -17.06 5.65
CA ASP A 154 -3.68 -18.14 4.65
C ASP A 154 -2.48 -19.10 4.73
N ASN A 155 -1.26 -18.54 4.84
CA ASN A 155 -0.06 -19.36 5.02
C ASN A 155 -0.10 -20.18 6.31
N LEU A 156 -0.47 -19.54 7.43
CA LEU A 156 -0.63 -20.24 8.71
C LEU A 156 -1.67 -21.35 8.62
N ALA A 157 -2.82 -21.10 7.99
CA ALA A 157 -3.88 -22.10 7.84
C ALA A 157 -3.40 -23.31 7.03
N LYS A 158 -2.68 -23.09 5.92
CA LYS A 158 -2.13 -24.16 5.09
C LYS A 158 -1.11 -25.03 5.84
N GLU A 159 -0.24 -24.42 6.62
CA GLU A 159 0.77 -25.14 7.40
C GLU A 159 0.15 -25.84 8.60
N TYR A 160 -0.73 -25.16 9.35
CA TYR A 160 -1.32 -25.66 10.59
C TYR A 160 -2.30 -26.84 10.34
N PHE A 161 -3.18 -26.71 9.35
CA PHE A 161 -4.14 -27.74 8.98
C PHE A 161 -3.57 -28.79 8.01
N GLY A 162 -2.36 -28.57 7.52
CA GLY A 162 -1.59 -29.57 6.77
C GLY A 162 -0.94 -30.57 7.69
N ASP A 163 0.32 -30.92 7.41
CA ASP A 163 1.09 -31.91 8.15
C ASP A 163 1.97 -31.33 9.26
N GLN A 164 2.05 -30.00 9.38
CA GLN A 164 2.94 -29.32 10.33
C GLN A 164 2.30 -29.05 11.70
N GLY A 165 0.98 -28.95 11.79
CA GLY A 165 0.27 -28.65 13.04
C GLY A 165 0.83 -27.42 13.76
N MET A 166 1.06 -27.54 15.08
CA MET A 166 1.64 -26.43 15.88
C MET A 166 3.02 -25.99 15.40
N LEU A 167 3.79 -26.85 14.74
CA LEU A 167 5.09 -26.45 14.20
C LEU A 167 4.93 -25.40 13.09
N GLY A 168 3.86 -25.46 12.30
CA GLY A 168 3.53 -24.43 11.30
C GLY A 168 3.43 -23.04 11.94
N TYR A 169 2.69 -22.92 13.05
CA TYR A 169 2.64 -21.68 13.81
C TYR A 169 4.01 -21.29 14.40
N VAL A 170 4.65 -22.23 15.10
CA VAL A 170 5.91 -21.95 15.79
C VAL A 170 7.01 -21.52 14.82
N ALA A 171 7.19 -22.25 13.72
CA ALA A 171 8.22 -21.97 12.73
C ALA A 171 7.85 -20.77 11.84
N GLY A 172 6.60 -20.69 11.43
CA GLY A 172 6.11 -19.67 10.51
C GLY A 172 5.94 -18.28 11.15
N VAL A 173 5.61 -18.23 12.44
CA VAL A 173 5.28 -16.98 13.15
C VAL A 173 6.20 -16.78 14.36
N GLN A 174 6.03 -17.55 15.43
CA GLN A 174 6.63 -17.26 16.73
C GLN A 174 8.17 -17.15 16.70
N ARG A 175 8.85 -18.10 16.04
CA ARG A 175 10.32 -18.05 15.90
C ARG A 175 10.79 -16.82 15.12
N LYS A 176 10.02 -16.35 14.14
CA LYS A 176 10.34 -15.14 13.39
C LYS A 176 10.19 -13.91 14.26
N GLU A 177 9.07 -13.81 14.98
CA GLU A 177 8.84 -12.71 15.93
C GLU A 177 9.96 -12.58 16.94
N ILE A 178 10.39 -13.70 17.52
CA ILE A 178 11.50 -13.73 18.50
C ILE A 178 12.82 -13.26 17.84
N ARG A 179 13.16 -13.79 16.66
CA ARG A 179 14.43 -13.47 15.98
C ARG A 179 14.50 -12.03 15.50
N GLU A 180 13.37 -11.48 15.10
CA GLU A 180 13.26 -10.13 14.56
C GLU A 180 12.96 -9.09 15.64
N GLY A 181 12.79 -9.53 16.90
CA GLY A 181 12.49 -8.64 18.03
C GLY A 181 11.12 -7.99 17.93
N ILE A 182 10.14 -8.68 17.36
CA ILE A 182 8.79 -8.16 17.21
C ILE A 182 8.10 -8.12 18.57
N ALA A 183 7.67 -6.94 18.99
CA ALA A 183 7.12 -6.72 20.33
C ALA A 183 5.88 -7.56 20.64
N CYS A 184 5.08 -7.91 19.63
CA CYS A 184 3.84 -8.68 19.83
C CYS A 184 4.08 -10.15 20.26
N VAL A 185 5.30 -10.66 20.23
CA VAL A 185 5.62 -11.96 20.87
C VAL A 185 5.24 -11.92 22.35
N LYS A 186 5.37 -10.75 22.99
CA LYS A 186 4.89 -10.46 24.35
C LYS A 186 3.49 -9.88 24.31
N HIS A 187 2.54 -10.64 23.80
CA HIS A 187 1.19 -10.15 23.52
C HIS A 187 0.42 -9.71 24.77
N GLN A 188 0.74 -10.24 25.96
CA GLN A 188 0.16 -9.79 27.22
C GLN A 188 0.49 -8.29 27.45
N ASN A 189 1.76 -7.91 27.30
CA ASN A 189 2.18 -6.52 27.42
C ASN A 189 1.51 -5.65 26.34
N MET A 190 1.51 -6.12 25.09
CA MET A 190 0.88 -5.40 23.97
C MET A 190 -0.63 -5.21 24.17
N SER A 191 -1.33 -6.17 24.79
CA SER A 191 -2.77 -6.09 25.07
C SER A 191 -3.11 -5.30 26.34
N GLY A 192 -2.12 -4.85 27.10
CA GLY A 192 -2.32 -4.11 28.33
C GLY A 192 -2.69 -4.99 29.54
N SER A 193 -2.38 -6.28 29.51
CA SER A 193 -2.60 -7.19 30.65
C SER A 193 -1.84 -6.74 31.89
N ASP A 194 -0.65 -6.22 31.72
CA ASP A 194 0.17 -5.66 32.82
C ASP A 194 -0.55 -4.53 33.53
N MET A 195 -1.11 -3.58 32.76
CA MET A 195 -1.90 -2.48 33.33
C MET A 195 -3.14 -2.99 34.07
N GLY A 196 -3.78 -4.05 33.54
CA GLY A 196 -4.92 -4.70 34.20
C GLY A 196 -4.52 -5.39 35.51
N ASP A 197 -3.35 -6.01 35.54
CA ASP A 197 -2.82 -6.67 36.72
C ASP A 197 -2.35 -5.66 37.76
N ASP A 198 -1.73 -4.54 37.38
CA ASP A 198 -1.37 -3.43 38.26
C ASP A 198 -2.62 -2.81 38.93
N HIS A 199 -3.72 -2.64 38.18
CA HIS A 199 -4.96 -2.16 38.75
C HIS A 199 -5.55 -3.16 39.78
N LYS A 200 -5.52 -4.44 39.51
CA LYS A 200 -5.97 -5.47 40.47
C LYS A 200 -5.12 -5.44 41.74
N GLU A 201 -3.79 -5.37 41.61
CA GLU A 201 -2.87 -5.29 42.72
C GLU A 201 -3.09 -4.01 43.57
N TYR A 202 -3.34 -2.88 42.91
CA TYR A 202 -3.65 -1.63 43.61
C TYR A 202 -4.87 -1.74 44.52
N PHE A 203 -5.91 -2.46 44.10
CA PHE A 203 -7.15 -2.60 44.90
C PHE A 203 -7.17 -3.82 45.83
N ALA A 204 -6.51 -4.91 45.49
CA ALA A 204 -6.58 -6.17 46.22
C ALA A 204 -5.24 -6.57 46.92
N GLY A 205 -4.19 -5.79 46.71
CA GLY A 205 -2.87 -6.09 47.24
C GLY A 205 -2.34 -7.45 46.80
N ASP A 206 -1.62 -8.14 47.66
CA ASP A 206 -1.02 -9.46 47.39
C ASP A 206 -2.03 -10.57 47.09
N ALA A 207 -3.32 -10.33 47.36
CA ALA A 207 -4.39 -11.27 47.03
C ALA A 207 -4.85 -11.18 45.57
N ALA A 208 -4.30 -10.24 44.79
CA ALA A 208 -4.65 -10.08 43.37
C ALA A 208 -4.22 -11.29 42.54
N LEU A 209 -5.18 -11.85 41.77
CA LEU A 209 -4.87 -12.86 40.77
C LEU A 209 -4.39 -12.18 39.48
N LYS A 210 -3.12 -12.34 39.19
CA LYS A 210 -2.46 -11.77 38.00
C LYS A 210 -2.60 -12.71 36.80
N ALA A 211 -2.92 -12.15 35.63
CA ALA A 211 -3.03 -12.91 34.38
C ALA A 211 -1.64 -13.32 33.84
N ALA A 212 -0.62 -12.49 34.06
CA ALA A 212 0.76 -12.68 33.59
C ALA A 212 1.76 -12.68 34.77
N GLY A 213 1.47 -13.44 35.83
CA GLY A 213 2.36 -13.55 36.99
C GLY A 213 3.56 -14.48 36.79
N GLU A 214 4.50 -14.46 37.77
CA GLU A 214 5.74 -15.26 37.74
C GLU A 214 5.46 -16.76 37.56
N ASP A 215 4.39 -17.26 38.15
CA ASP A 215 3.97 -18.67 38.08
C ASP A 215 3.21 -19.02 36.79
N ASN A 216 3.10 -18.10 35.85
CA ASN A 216 2.34 -18.28 34.62
C ASN A 216 3.22 -18.02 33.40
N THR A 217 3.02 -16.91 32.69
CA THR A 217 3.64 -16.64 31.38
C THR A 217 4.69 -15.53 31.40
N MET A 218 4.92 -14.86 32.52
CA MET A 218 5.83 -13.70 32.63
C MET A 218 7.24 -13.97 32.10
N ASN A 219 7.77 -15.17 32.32
CA ASN A 219 9.16 -15.53 31.99
C ASN A 219 9.29 -16.43 30.75
N GLN A 220 8.27 -16.47 29.89
CA GLN A 220 8.30 -17.31 28.69
C GLN A 220 9.08 -16.67 27.54
N PHE A 221 9.21 -15.32 27.52
CA PHE A 221 9.86 -14.56 26.45
C PHE A 221 10.77 -13.46 26.99
#